data_cf186c9eb5066860d4f8a69a417278c5
#
_entry.id   cf186c9eb5066860d4f8a69a417278c5
#
_cell.length_a   1.000
_cell.length_b   1.000
_cell.length_c   1.000
_cell.angle_alpha   90.00
_cell.angle_beta   90.00
_cell.angle_gamma   90.00
#
_symmetry.space_group_name_H-M   'P 1'
#
loop_
_entity.id
_entity.type
_entity.pdbx_description
1 polymer ?
#
loop_
_entity_poly.entity_id
_entity_poly.type
_entity_poly.pdbx_seq_one_letter_code
_entity_poly.pdbx_strand_id
1 'polypeptide(L)'
;MLYPDVTFEEFARSIGVSLRAGLVAAFGPEAGIDAAAEALAYGWEHWARVGQMENPSGYLYRVGQTAARRARRPQGFLPIPPVDDLPDFEPRLLPALEALSEAQRVCVVMVHALGWGQTEVARLLDISPSTVRTHLARALTHLQRELEVNDHAD
;
A
#
# COMPACT_ATOMS: atom_id res chain seq x y z
N MET A 1 21.94 1.84 -3.24
CA MET A 1 22.55 2.71 -2.22
C MET A 1 22.61 1.93 -0.93
N LEU A 2 23.79 1.53 -0.53
CA LEU A 2 24.02 0.91 0.78
C LEU A 2 23.82 1.97 1.85
N TYR A 3 23.24 1.60 2.98
CA TYR A 3 23.05 2.48 4.14
C TYR A 3 24.07 2.13 5.25
N PRO A 4 25.39 2.20 4.96
CA PRO A 4 26.40 1.69 5.91
C PRO A 4 26.47 2.49 7.21
N ASP A 5 25.98 3.72 7.21
CA ASP A 5 26.07 4.66 8.34
C ASP A 5 24.68 5.12 8.86
N VAL A 6 23.57 4.55 8.37
CA VAL A 6 22.23 4.91 8.81
C VAL A 6 21.76 3.94 9.89
N THR A 7 21.34 4.47 11.02
CA THR A 7 20.75 3.64 12.08
C THR A 7 19.38 3.14 11.68
N PHE A 8 18.92 2.05 12.31
CA PHE A 8 17.57 1.56 12.07
C PHE A 8 16.51 2.61 12.39
N GLU A 9 16.70 3.39 13.45
CA GLU A 9 15.76 4.44 13.87
C GLU A 9 15.60 5.52 12.80
N GLU A 10 16.69 5.95 12.19
CA GLU A 10 16.67 6.92 11.09
C GLU A 10 15.97 6.34 9.87
N PHE A 11 16.29 5.11 9.54
CA PHE A 11 15.65 4.40 8.44
C PHE A 11 14.15 4.21 8.69
N ALA A 12 13.75 3.70 9.86
CA ALA A 12 12.36 3.49 10.22
C ALA A 12 11.55 4.80 10.21
N ARG A 13 12.17 5.90 10.64
CA ARG A 13 11.56 7.23 10.57
C ARG A 13 11.32 7.67 9.13
N SER A 14 12.24 7.35 8.23
CA SER A 14 12.13 7.73 6.81
C SER A 14 11.10 6.93 6.04
N ILE A 15 10.93 5.63 6.35
CA ILE A 15 10.05 4.73 5.56
C ILE A 15 8.75 4.35 6.27
N GLY A 16 8.62 4.61 7.57
CA GLY A 16 7.52 4.09 8.39
C GLY A 16 6.14 4.49 7.88
N VAL A 17 5.98 5.73 7.43
CA VAL A 17 4.70 6.25 6.90
C VAL A 17 4.35 5.56 5.59
N SER A 18 5.28 5.46 4.64
CA SER A 18 5.04 4.82 3.34
C SER A 18 4.83 3.32 3.46
N LEU A 19 5.60 2.65 4.33
CA LEU A 19 5.44 1.22 4.61
C LEU A 19 4.03 0.92 5.14
N ARG A 20 3.60 1.68 6.14
CA ARG A 20 2.25 1.53 6.70
C ARG A 20 1.17 1.86 5.69
N ALA A 21 1.30 2.96 4.95
CA ALA A 21 0.34 3.36 3.93
C ALA A 21 0.18 2.28 2.84
N GLY A 22 1.28 1.72 2.36
CA GLY A 22 1.25 0.65 1.37
C GLY A 22 0.59 -0.63 1.88
N LEU A 23 0.90 -1.05 3.10
CA LEU A 23 0.31 -2.25 3.70
C LEU A 23 -1.18 -2.05 4.05
N VAL A 24 -1.57 -0.86 4.50
CA VAL A 24 -2.99 -0.51 4.69
C VAL A 24 -3.74 -0.50 3.37
N ALA A 25 -3.17 0.06 2.30
CA ALA A 25 -3.76 0.03 0.96
C ALA A 25 -3.92 -1.41 0.43
N ALA A 26 -2.99 -2.30 0.76
CA ALA A 26 -3.05 -3.70 0.34
C ALA A 26 -4.03 -4.55 1.15
N PHE A 27 -4.05 -4.41 2.47
CA PHE A 27 -4.69 -5.36 3.40
C PHE A 27 -5.73 -4.75 4.34
N GLY A 28 -5.97 -3.45 4.25
CA GLY A 28 -6.88 -2.74 5.14
C GLY A 28 -6.19 -2.19 6.41
N PRO A 29 -6.90 -1.32 7.17
CA PRO A 29 -6.29 -0.58 8.27
C PRO A 29 -5.76 -1.47 9.39
N GLU A 30 -6.56 -2.43 9.85
CA GLU A 30 -6.17 -3.29 10.97
C GLU A 30 -4.99 -4.20 10.59
N ALA A 31 -5.16 -5.02 9.55
CA ALA A 31 -4.12 -5.94 9.11
C ALA A 31 -2.87 -5.21 8.60
N GLY A 32 -3.04 -4.09 7.91
CA GLY A 32 -1.92 -3.29 7.38
C GLY A 32 -1.09 -2.63 8.48
N ILE A 33 -1.72 -2.09 9.52
CA ILE A 33 -1.01 -1.49 10.66
C ILE A 33 -0.23 -2.56 11.43
N ASP A 34 -0.85 -3.70 11.71
CA ASP A 34 -0.21 -4.82 12.42
C ASP A 34 0.97 -5.38 11.60
N ALA A 35 0.79 -5.53 10.30
CA ALA A 35 1.84 -6.00 9.39
C ALA A 35 3.03 -5.02 9.32
N ALA A 36 2.76 -3.73 9.30
CA ALA A 36 3.82 -2.71 9.31
C ALA A 36 4.61 -2.74 10.62
N ALA A 37 3.94 -2.89 11.75
CA ALA A 37 4.59 -3.02 13.05
C ALA A 37 5.47 -4.28 13.11
N GLU A 38 4.99 -5.41 12.62
CA GLU A 38 5.76 -6.66 12.55
C GLU A 38 6.97 -6.54 11.62
N ALA A 39 6.80 -5.90 10.45
CA ALA A 39 7.90 -5.65 9.53
C ALA A 39 8.99 -4.77 10.14
N LEU A 40 8.62 -3.71 10.85
CA LEU A 40 9.58 -2.84 11.54
C LEU A 40 10.29 -3.56 12.69
N ALA A 41 9.58 -4.37 13.47
CA ALA A 41 10.19 -5.19 14.52
C ALA A 41 11.22 -6.18 13.93
N TYR A 42 10.87 -6.83 12.83
CA TYR A 42 11.80 -7.69 12.10
C TYR A 42 13.02 -6.92 11.61
N GLY A 43 12.83 -5.74 11.04
CA GLY A 43 13.91 -4.86 10.58
C GLY A 43 14.86 -4.47 11.72
N TRP A 44 14.31 -4.15 12.90
CA TRP A 44 15.10 -3.87 14.09
C TRP A 44 16.00 -5.05 14.49
N GLU A 45 15.42 -6.24 14.62
CA GLU A 45 16.13 -7.44 15.03
C GLU A 45 17.23 -7.87 14.03
N HIS A 46 17.04 -7.57 12.75
CA HIS A 46 17.91 -8.05 11.67
C HIS A 46 18.61 -6.91 10.92
N TRP A 47 18.70 -5.71 11.51
CA TRP A 47 19.22 -4.53 10.81
C TRP A 47 20.62 -4.71 10.25
N ALA A 48 21.50 -5.42 10.96
CA ALA A 48 22.85 -5.70 10.47
C ALA A 48 22.87 -6.37 9.08
N ARG A 49 21.84 -7.16 8.77
CA ARG A 49 21.66 -7.82 7.47
C ARG A 49 20.78 -6.99 6.53
N VAL A 50 19.63 -6.53 7.02
CA VAL A 50 18.64 -5.80 6.21
C VAL A 50 19.21 -4.47 5.73
N GLY A 51 19.93 -3.75 6.57
CA GLY A 51 20.57 -2.46 6.22
C GLY A 51 21.63 -2.56 5.13
N GLN A 52 22.17 -3.75 4.87
CA GLN A 52 23.13 -4.01 3.79
C GLN A 52 22.47 -4.36 2.45
N MET A 53 21.16 -4.55 2.42
CA MET A 53 20.44 -4.86 1.18
C MET A 53 20.35 -3.65 0.27
N GLU A 54 20.23 -3.88 -1.03
CA GLU A 54 20.06 -2.82 -2.03
C GLU A 54 18.77 -2.03 -1.82
N ASN A 55 17.69 -2.72 -1.42
CA ASN A 55 16.38 -2.12 -1.17
C ASN A 55 15.77 -2.61 0.15
N PRO A 56 16.21 -2.09 1.31
CA PRO A 56 15.68 -2.49 2.60
C PRO A 56 14.18 -2.22 2.75
N SER A 57 13.68 -1.10 2.24
CA SER A 57 12.26 -0.75 2.32
C SER A 57 11.37 -1.74 1.56
N GLY A 58 11.77 -2.14 0.36
CA GLY A 58 11.06 -3.17 -0.42
C GLY A 58 11.09 -4.53 0.27
N TYR A 59 12.21 -4.88 0.90
CA TYR A 59 12.32 -6.12 1.67
C TYR A 59 11.38 -6.12 2.88
N LEU A 60 11.35 -5.04 3.66
CA LEU A 60 10.44 -4.93 4.81
C LEU A 60 8.97 -4.89 4.39
N TYR A 61 8.67 -4.30 3.24
CA TYR A 61 7.31 -4.38 2.68
C TYR A 61 6.90 -5.84 2.43
N ARG A 62 7.77 -6.68 1.87
CA ARG A 62 7.52 -8.12 1.68
C ARG A 62 7.36 -8.87 3.00
N VAL A 63 8.15 -8.53 4.02
CA VAL A 63 7.97 -9.09 5.36
C VAL A 63 6.56 -8.77 5.88
N GLY A 64 6.12 -7.52 5.73
CA GLY A 64 4.76 -7.11 6.08
C GLY A 64 3.67 -7.82 5.29
N GLN A 65 3.85 -8.00 3.97
CA GLN A 65 2.92 -8.77 3.14
C GLN A 65 2.77 -10.22 3.65
N THR A 66 3.88 -10.86 3.96
CA THR A 66 3.88 -12.22 4.50
C THR A 66 3.15 -12.29 5.84
N ALA A 67 3.40 -11.34 6.73
CA ALA A 67 2.73 -11.23 8.02
C ALA A 67 1.21 -11.04 7.86
N ALA A 68 0.79 -10.13 7.00
CA ALA A 68 -0.63 -9.87 6.73
C ALA A 68 -1.34 -11.09 6.15
N ARG A 69 -0.70 -11.79 5.23
CA ARG A 69 -1.27 -13.02 4.63
C ARG A 69 -1.39 -14.18 5.62
N ARG A 70 -0.47 -14.30 6.58
CA ARG A 70 -0.56 -15.28 7.67
C ARG A 70 -1.71 -14.98 8.62
N ALA A 71 -1.93 -13.72 8.90
CA ALA A 71 -2.96 -13.28 9.84
C ALA A 71 -4.39 -13.48 9.32
N ARG A 72 -4.58 -13.71 8.00
CA ARG A 72 -5.85 -13.90 7.26
C ARG A 72 -7.10 -13.72 8.12
N ARG A 73 -7.57 -12.48 8.21
CA ARG A 73 -8.91 -12.18 8.72
C ARG A 73 -9.80 -11.78 7.54
N PRO A 74 -11.00 -12.36 7.40
CA PRO A 74 -11.97 -11.88 6.41
C PRO A 74 -12.50 -10.52 6.88
N GLN A 75 -11.79 -9.45 6.56
CA GLN A 75 -12.24 -8.09 6.81
C GLN A 75 -12.26 -7.34 5.50
N GLY A 76 -13.33 -6.55 5.33
CA GLY A 76 -13.41 -5.61 4.24
C GLY A 76 -12.18 -4.69 4.23
N PHE A 77 -11.77 -4.30 3.04
CA PHE A 77 -10.57 -3.50 2.78
C PHE A 77 -10.52 -2.17 3.55
N LEU A 78 -11.68 -1.56 3.76
CA LEU A 78 -11.80 -0.34 4.56
C LEU A 78 -12.94 -0.50 5.56
N PRO A 79 -12.78 -0.04 6.82
CA PRO A 79 -13.93 0.18 7.67
C PRO A 79 -14.79 1.22 6.95
N ILE A 80 -15.95 0.81 6.49
CA ILE A 80 -16.93 1.73 5.91
C ILE A 80 -17.44 2.56 7.09
N PRO A 81 -17.08 3.84 7.21
CA PRO A 81 -17.77 4.70 8.16
C PRO A 81 -19.25 4.73 7.78
N PRO A 82 -20.14 4.95 8.74
CA PRO A 82 -21.57 5.13 8.43
C PRO A 82 -21.70 6.14 7.30
N VAL A 83 -22.46 5.81 6.27
CA VAL A 83 -22.60 6.59 5.03
C VAL A 83 -23.04 8.04 5.29
N ASP A 84 -23.64 8.31 6.46
CA ASP A 84 -24.17 9.62 6.85
C ASP A 84 -23.08 10.64 7.24
N ASP A 85 -21.81 10.19 7.44
CA ASP A 85 -20.70 11.06 7.90
C ASP A 85 -19.74 11.48 6.78
N LEU A 86 -19.97 11.07 5.53
CA LEU A 86 -19.08 11.37 4.41
C LEU A 86 -19.75 12.31 3.40
N PRO A 87 -19.47 13.63 3.44
CA PRO A 87 -19.95 14.52 2.41
C PRO A 87 -19.30 14.18 1.05
N ASP A 88 -20.12 14.09 0.00
CA ASP A 88 -19.72 13.92 -1.41
C ASP A 88 -18.85 12.67 -1.73
N PHE A 89 -18.98 11.59 -0.98
CA PHE A 89 -18.27 10.35 -1.26
C PHE A 89 -19.06 9.47 -2.25
N GLU A 90 -18.39 9.07 -3.34
CA GLU A 90 -18.98 8.12 -4.29
C GLU A 90 -19.09 6.71 -3.65
N PRO A 91 -20.30 6.22 -3.35
CA PRO A 91 -20.47 4.96 -2.61
C PRO A 91 -19.90 3.74 -3.33
N ARG A 92 -19.73 3.82 -4.65
CA ARG A 92 -19.18 2.73 -5.48
C ARG A 92 -17.66 2.69 -5.51
N LEU A 93 -17.00 3.73 -5.02
CA LEU A 93 -15.53 3.83 -5.08
C LEU A 93 -14.85 2.74 -4.24
N LEU A 94 -15.32 2.50 -3.02
CA LEU A 94 -14.72 1.48 -2.15
C LEU A 94 -14.83 0.06 -2.72
N PRO A 95 -16.01 -0.41 -3.15
CA PRO A 95 -16.11 -1.70 -3.83
C PRO A 95 -15.25 -1.79 -5.10
N ALA A 96 -15.15 -0.71 -5.87
CA ALA A 96 -14.32 -0.67 -7.07
C ALA A 96 -12.82 -0.78 -6.73
N LEU A 97 -12.37 -0.14 -5.65
CA LEU A 97 -10.99 -0.28 -5.15
C LEU A 97 -10.72 -1.71 -4.64
N GLU A 98 -11.68 -2.32 -3.93
CA GLU A 98 -11.55 -3.70 -3.46
C GLU A 98 -11.42 -4.71 -4.60
N ALA A 99 -12.07 -4.44 -5.73
CA ALA A 99 -12.00 -5.30 -6.92
C ALA A 99 -10.67 -5.23 -7.68
N LEU A 100 -9.83 -4.23 -7.41
CA LEU A 100 -8.49 -4.13 -7.97
C LEU A 100 -7.57 -5.23 -7.43
N SER A 101 -6.54 -5.59 -8.21
CA SER A 101 -5.43 -6.39 -7.66
C SER A 101 -4.74 -5.62 -6.52
N GLU A 102 -4.07 -6.34 -5.64
CA GLU A 102 -3.31 -5.73 -4.53
C GLU A 102 -2.34 -4.66 -5.04
N ALA A 103 -1.53 -4.98 -6.06
CA ALA A 103 -0.56 -4.04 -6.62
C ALA A 103 -1.23 -2.82 -7.29
N GLN A 104 -2.31 -3.02 -8.02
CA GLN A 104 -3.07 -1.91 -8.62
C GLN A 104 -3.66 -0.99 -7.56
N ARG A 105 -4.24 -1.55 -6.51
CA ARG A 105 -4.82 -0.80 -5.40
C ARG A 105 -3.76 0.01 -4.64
N VAL A 106 -2.62 -0.61 -4.30
CA VAL A 106 -1.51 0.09 -3.65
C VAL A 106 -1.02 1.25 -4.52
N CYS A 107 -0.80 1.01 -5.81
CA CYS A 107 -0.33 2.06 -6.72
C CYS A 107 -1.31 3.23 -6.80
N VAL A 108 -2.60 2.98 -7.02
CA VAL A 108 -3.59 4.06 -7.18
C VAL A 108 -3.82 4.82 -5.87
N VAL A 109 -3.89 4.13 -4.74
CA VAL A 109 -4.08 4.79 -3.44
C VAL A 109 -2.86 5.63 -3.06
N MET A 110 -1.66 5.09 -3.19
CA MET A 110 -0.45 5.83 -2.81
C MET A 110 -0.19 7.03 -3.71
N VAL A 111 -0.33 6.88 -5.01
CA VAL A 111 -0.05 7.97 -5.95
C VAL A 111 -1.17 9.01 -5.97
N HIS A 112 -2.42 8.60 -6.15
CA HIS A 112 -3.52 9.53 -6.37
C HIS A 112 -4.22 10.00 -5.09
N ALA A 113 -4.35 9.16 -4.08
CA ALA A 113 -4.98 9.57 -2.83
C ALA A 113 -3.99 10.19 -1.84
N LEU A 114 -2.77 9.69 -1.77
CA LEU A 114 -1.78 10.11 -0.77
C LEU A 114 -0.65 10.98 -1.34
N GLY A 115 -0.58 11.14 -2.66
CA GLY A 115 0.38 12.04 -3.32
C GLY A 115 1.83 11.55 -3.35
N TRP A 116 2.06 10.25 -3.19
CA TRP A 116 3.40 9.67 -3.30
C TRP A 116 3.89 9.67 -4.75
N GLY A 117 5.20 9.85 -4.94
CA GLY A 117 5.82 9.76 -6.26
C GLY A 117 5.84 8.31 -6.78
N GLN A 118 5.73 8.14 -8.10
CA GLN A 118 5.74 6.82 -8.72
C GLN A 118 7.06 6.07 -8.46
N THR A 119 8.18 6.77 -8.41
CA THR A 119 9.50 6.21 -8.10
C THR A 119 9.56 5.68 -6.66
N GLU A 120 8.97 6.41 -5.71
CA GLU A 120 8.88 5.97 -4.32
C GLU A 120 8.03 4.72 -4.16
N VAL A 121 6.87 4.67 -4.83
CA VAL A 121 5.99 3.50 -4.84
C VAL A 121 6.68 2.31 -5.51
N ALA A 122 7.38 2.53 -6.62
CA ALA A 122 8.16 1.50 -7.30
C ALA A 122 9.22 0.88 -6.38
N ARG A 123 9.92 1.72 -5.61
CA ARG A 123 10.92 1.27 -4.65
C ARG A 123 10.29 0.46 -3.52
N LEU A 124 9.17 0.91 -2.95
CA LEU A 124 8.46 0.20 -1.89
C LEU A 124 7.98 -1.18 -2.35
N LEU A 125 7.41 -1.26 -3.55
CA LEU A 125 6.91 -2.51 -4.12
C LEU A 125 8.00 -3.38 -4.75
N ASP A 126 9.23 -2.87 -4.87
CA ASP A 126 10.37 -3.54 -5.54
C ASP A 126 10.04 -3.91 -7.00
N ILE A 127 9.47 -2.97 -7.72
CA ILE A 127 9.13 -3.06 -9.13
C ILE A 127 9.67 -1.85 -9.90
N SER A 128 9.65 -1.90 -11.22
CA SER A 128 10.07 -0.75 -12.04
C SER A 128 9.03 0.37 -12.03
N PRO A 129 9.44 1.66 -12.21
CA PRO A 129 8.49 2.75 -12.39
C PRO A 129 7.54 2.54 -13.59
N SER A 130 7.99 1.86 -14.65
CA SER A 130 7.12 1.51 -15.78
C SER A 130 6.04 0.51 -15.38
N THR A 131 6.33 -0.41 -14.49
CA THR A 131 5.34 -1.35 -13.93
C THR A 131 4.32 -0.59 -13.06
N VAL A 132 4.75 0.38 -12.26
CA VAL A 132 3.82 1.26 -11.52
C VAL A 132 2.88 1.98 -12.48
N ARG A 133 3.40 2.57 -13.56
CA ARG A 133 2.56 3.24 -14.58
C ARG A 133 1.54 2.28 -15.20
N THR A 134 1.94 1.04 -15.48
CA THR A 134 1.03 0.02 -16.00
C THR A 134 -0.08 -0.32 -15.00
N HIS A 135 0.26 -0.50 -13.73
CA HIS A 135 -0.72 -0.74 -12.66
C HIS A 135 -1.69 0.44 -12.52
N LEU A 136 -1.16 1.68 -12.53
CA LEU A 136 -1.99 2.88 -12.47
C LEU A 136 -2.97 2.97 -13.65
N ALA A 137 -2.50 2.75 -14.87
CA ALA A 137 -3.33 2.80 -16.06
C ALA A 137 -4.47 1.75 -16.01
N ARG A 138 -4.17 0.54 -15.61
CA ARG A 138 -5.16 -0.53 -15.45
C ARG A 138 -6.14 -0.25 -14.31
N ALA A 139 -5.65 0.26 -13.19
CA ALA A 139 -6.50 0.64 -12.07
C ALA A 139 -7.48 1.76 -12.45
N LEU A 140 -7.00 2.81 -13.09
CA LEU A 140 -7.85 3.94 -13.53
C LEU A 140 -8.87 3.50 -14.57
N THR A 141 -8.50 2.66 -15.53
CA THR A 141 -9.45 2.10 -16.51
C THR A 141 -10.55 1.30 -15.82
N HIS A 142 -10.19 0.46 -14.85
CA HIS A 142 -11.16 -0.31 -14.07
C HIS A 142 -12.10 0.60 -13.27
N LEU A 143 -11.55 1.58 -12.54
CA LEU A 143 -12.33 2.51 -11.74
C LEU A 143 -13.28 3.34 -12.61
N GLN A 144 -12.83 3.85 -13.74
CA GLN A 144 -13.68 4.58 -14.68
C GLN A 144 -14.85 3.72 -15.15
N ARG A 145 -14.59 2.48 -15.55
CA ARG A 145 -15.63 1.55 -15.99
C ARG A 145 -16.67 1.30 -14.88
N GLU A 146 -16.21 1.03 -13.66
CA GLU A 146 -17.11 0.74 -12.55
C GLU A 146 -17.94 1.95 -12.11
N LEU A 147 -17.38 3.16 -12.24
CA LEU A 147 -18.06 4.39 -11.87
C LEU A 147 -18.99 4.94 -12.97
N GLU A 148 -18.63 4.73 -14.26
CA GLU A 148 -19.41 5.23 -15.41
C GLU A 148 -20.60 4.32 -15.79
N VAL A 149 -20.48 2.99 -15.63
CA VAL A 149 -21.50 2.01 -16.06
C VAL A 149 -22.85 2.24 -15.40
N ASN A 150 -22.94 2.93 -14.28
CA ASN A 150 -24.19 3.19 -13.59
C ASN A 150 -24.78 4.60 -13.76
N ASP A 151 -24.09 5.52 -14.43
CA ASP A 151 -24.67 6.82 -14.76
C ASP A 151 -25.74 6.74 -15.86
N HIS A 152 -25.85 5.57 -16.53
CA HIS A 152 -26.83 5.33 -17.59
C HIS A 152 -27.94 4.35 -17.18
N ALA A 153 -28.05 4.00 -15.91
CA ALA A 153 -29.02 3.03 -15.40
C ALA A 153 -30.22 3.69 -14.67
N ASP A 154 -30.50 4.99 -14.93
CA ASP A 154 -31.74 5.67 -14.53
C ASP A 154 -32.68 5.87 -15.71
#